data_85a96f3b909df6402a8dc6d3f68a901b
#
_entry.id   85a96f3b909df6402a8dc6d3f68a901b
#
_cell.length_a   1.000
_cell.length_b   1.000
_cell.length_c   1.000
_cell.angle_alpha   90.00
_cell.angle_beta   90.00
_cell.angle_gamma   90.00
#
_symmetry.space_group_name_H-M   'P 1'
#
loop_
_entity.id
_entity.type
_entity.pdbx_description
1 polymer ?
#
loop_
_entity_poly.entity_id
_entity_poly.type
_entity_poly.pdbx_seq_one_letter_code
_entity_poly.pdbx_strand_id
1 'polypeptide(L)'
;MAIQINKGDVINNEELTELFKCSTQGGMRRSHKTNTLVLVSNHVKSIYSDRWFGKELHYTGMGSIGDQTLGTQNKTLYESNLNGVEVHLFEVFELREYTYQGVVVYNGKGYQENQTDIDGNQRKVWMFPLELKDGKPVRVNDTVIKKLQETKQKSLRKLNTKQIKRLAESKKETQQSYRITET
;
A
#
# COMPACT_ATOMS: atom_id res chain seq x y z
N MET A 1 21.47 12.96 -2.48
CA MET A 1 22.07 12.05 -1.50
C MET A 1 21.39 10.69 -1.58
N ALA A 2 22.18 9.63 -1.64
CA ALA A 2 21.63 8.28 -1.77
C ALA A 2 21.00 7.82 -0.45
N ILE A 3 19.84 7.19 -0.54
CA ILE A 3 19.15 6.60 0.61
C ILE A 3 19.83 5.27 0.95
N GLN A 4 20.28 5.12 2.20
CA GLN A 4 20.99 3.92 2.66
C GLN A 4 20.05 2.92 3.30
N ILE A 5 19.39 2.12 2.48
CA ILE A 5 18.51 1.04 2.94
C ILE A 5 18.53 -0.09 1.90
N ASN A 6 18.45 -1.33 2.38
CA ASN A 6 18.48 -2.51 1.53
C ASN A 6 17.13 -3.22 1.54
N LYS A 7 16.78 -3.81 0.41
CA LYS A 7 15.57 -4.61 0.28
C LYS A 7 15.50 -5.68 1.38
N GLY A 8 14.36 -5.76 2.04
CA GLY A 8 14.14 -6.68 3.15
C GLY A 8 14.45 -6.10 4.52
N ASP A 9 15.11 -4.93 4.58
CA ASP A 9 15.34 -4.26 5.86
C ASP A 9 14.00 -3.90 6.52
N VAL A 10 13.91 -4.12 7.82
CA VAL A 10 12.75 -3.76 8.63
C VAL A 10 13.13 -2.62 9.55
N ILE A 11 12.41 -1.52 9.44
CA ILE A 11 12.66 -0.32 10.23
C ILE A 11 11.35 0.16 10.87
N ASN A 12 11.46 0.99 11.91
CA ASN A 12 10.28 1.61 12.51
C ASN A 12 9.94 2.93 11.82
N ASN A 13 8.83 3.53 12.21
CA ASN A 13 8.34 4.75 11.58
C ASN A 13 9.27 5.95 11.80
N GLU A 14 9.91 6.05 12.97
CA GLU A 14 10.86 7.12 13.24
C GLU A 14 12.09 7.02 12.35
N GLU A 15 12.62 5.81 12.18
CA GLU A 15 13.75 5.55 11.29
C GLU A 15 13.39 5.86 9.84
N LEU A 16 12.19 5.47 9.40
CA LEU A 16 11.71 5.77 8.05
C LEU A 16 11.63 7.27 7.82
N THR A 17 11.03 7.99 8.76
CA THR A 17 10.85 9.44 8.69
C THR A 17 12.19 10.16 8.63
N GLU A 18 13.14 9.75 9.45
CA GLU A 18 14.48 10.35 9.48
C GLU A 18 15.25 10.06 8.20
N LEU A 19 15.17 8.82 7.71
CA LEU A 19 15.90 8.40 6.50
C LEU A 19 15.43 9.13 5.24
N PHE A 20 14.11 9.27 5.08
CA PHE A 20 13.52 9.88 3.89
C PHE A 20 13.14 11.35 4.06
N LYS A 21 13.23 11.88 5.27
CA LYS A 21 12.83 13.27 5.57
C LYS A 21 11.39 13.55 5.13
N CYS A 22 10.49 12.65 5.48
CA CYS A 22 9.08 12.70 5.10
C CYS A 22 8.16 12.75 6.32
N SER A 23 6.85 12.81 6.08
CA SER A 23 5.83 12.79 7.13
C SER A 23 5.84 11.49 7.93
N THR A 24 5.42 11.57 9.19
CA THR A 24 5.26 10.41 10.08
C THR A 24 3.95 9.68 9.83
N GLN A 25 3.07 10.22 9.00
CA GLN A 25 1.72 9.67 8.79
C GLN A 25 1.38 9.57 7.31
N GLY A 26 0.40 8.70 7.02
CA GLY A 26 -0.14 8.50 5.69
C GLY A 26 0.51 7.36 4.94
N GLY A 27 -0.21 6.88 3.94
CA GLY A 27 0.28 5.83 3.04
C GLY A 27 1.13 6.36 1.91
N MET A 28 1.06 7.65 1.62
CA MET A 28 1.87 8.31 0.60
C MET A 28 2.56 9.52 1.24
N ARG A 29 3.89 9.53 1.22
CA ARG A 29 4.68 10.52 1.97
C ARG A 29 5.72 11.17 1.04
N ARG A 30 5.39 12.35 0.55
CA ARG A 30 6.28 13.12 -0.32
C ARG A 30 7.39 13.77 0.49
N SER A 31 8.63 13.64 0.03
CA SER A 31 9.77 14.37 0.59
C SER A 31 10.42 15.22 -0.47
N HIS A 32 10.42 16.54 -0.26
CA HIS A 32 11.12 17.46 -1.15
C HIS A 32 12.63 17.45 -0.90
N LYS A 33 13.04 17.17 0.33
CA LYS A 33 14.47 17.13 0.69
C LYS A 33 15.22 16.01 -0.03
N THR A 34 14.60 14.83 -0.10
CA THR A 34 15.21 13.67 -0.78
C THR A 34 14.69 13.49 -2.20
N ASN A 35 13.71 14.27 -2.61
CA ASN A 35 13.01 14.16 -3.89
C ASN A 35 12.42 12.77 -4.11
N THR A 36 11.76 12.26 -3.07
CA THR A 36 11.15 10.93 -3.09
C THR A 36 9.67 10.97 -2.76
N LEU A 37 8.98 9.92 -3.15
CA LEU A 37 7.64 9.60 -2.67
C LEU A 37 7.71 8.23 -2.00
N VAL A 38 7.46 8.19 -0.70
CA VAL A 38 7.42 6.93 0.05
C VAL A 38 5.98 6.42 0.06
N LEU A 39 5.80 5.18 -0.37
CA LEU A 39 4.52 4.49 -0.33
C LEU A 39 4.56 3.44 0.79
N VAL A 40 3.53 3.45 1.62
CA VAL A 40 3.37 2.46 2.68
C VAL A 40 2.10 1.66 2.40
N SER A 41 2.27 0.38 2.14
CA SER A 41 1.16 -0.56 1.99
C SER A 41 0.99 -1.29 3.33
N ASN A 42 0.03 -0.82 4.14
CA ASN A 42 -0.16 -1.33 5.49
C ASN A 42 -1.28 -2.38 5.50
N HIS A 43 -0.88 -3.65 5.59
CA HIS A 43 -1.83 -4.77 5.59
C HIS A 43 -2.48 -5.02 6.95
N VAL A 44 -2.02 -4.35 8.00
CA VAL A 44 -2.57 -4.50 9.36
C VAL A 44 -3.73 -3.54 9.60
N LYS A 45 -3.58 -2.27 9.22
CA LYS A 45 -4.55 -1.21 9.52
C LYS A 45 -5.33 -0.70 8.32
N SER A 46 -4.87 -1.00 7.11
CA SER A 46 -5.43 -0.43 5.90
C SER A 46 -6.81 -0.98 5.56
N ILE A 47 -7.67 -0.09 5.08
CA ILE A 47 -8.93 -0.43 4.42
C ILE A 47 -8.71 -0.73 2.94
N TYR A 48 -7.51 -0.50 2.41
CA TYR A 48 -7.18 -0.62 1.00
C TYR A 48 -6.87 -2.08 0.62
N SER A 49 -7.09 -2.39 -0.65
CA SER A 49 -6.87 -3.73 -1.22
C SER A 49 -5.69 -3.72 -2.18
N ASP A 50 -4.50 -3.44 -1.66
CA ASP A 50 -3.27 -3.50 -2.45
C ASP A 50 -2.94 -4.97 -2.77
N ARG A 51 -2.64 -5.25 -4.03
CA ARG A 51 -2.47 -6.63 -4.52
C ARG A 51 -1.23 -6.77 -5.38
N TRP A 52 -0.49 -7.86 -5.15
CA TRP A 52 0.65 -8.23 -5.98
C TRP A 52 0.25 -9.17 -7.12
N PHE A 53 0.83 -8.93 -8.29
CA PHE A 53 0.75 -9.81 -9.46
C PHE A 53 2.20 -10.02 -9.92
N GLY A 54 2.86 -11.07 -9.39
CA GLY A 54 4.29 -11.26 -9.59
C GLY A 54 5.10 -10.16 -8.90
N LYS A 55 5.87 -9.40 -9.66
CA LYS A 55 6.65 -8.25 -9.15
C LYS A 55 5.92 -6.90 -9.30
N GLU A 56 4.67 -6.91 -9.71
CA GLU A 56 3.85 -5.72 -9.89
C GLU A 56 2.83 -5.61 -8.76
N LEU A 57 2.88 -4.51 -8.01
CA LEU A 57 1.90 -4.20 -6.98
C LEU A 57 0.86 -3.25 -7.54
N HIS A 58 -0.41 -3.62 -7.43
CA HIS A 58 -1.51 -2.71 -7.69
C HIS A 58 -1.82 -1.97 -6.39
N TYR A 59 -1.29 -0.76 -6.30
CA TYR A 59 -1.33 0.07 -5.10
C TYR A 59 -2.54 1.00 -5.12
N THR A 60 -3.31 1.00 -4.03
CA THR A 60 -4.47 1.88 -3.89
C THR A 60 -4.02 3.30 -3.54
N GLY A 61 -4.51 4.28 -4.28
CA GLY A 61 -4.24 5.69 -4.03
C GLY A 61 -4.75 6.17 -2.66
N MET A 62 -4.41 7.41 -2.31
CA MET A 62 -4.80 7.98 -1.03
C MET A 62 -6.20 8.60 -1.08
N GLY A 63 -6.83 8.66 0.10
CA GLY A 63 -8.18 9.15 0.31
C GLY A 63 -9.00 8.06 0.99
N SER A 64 -9.53 8.32 2.18
CA SER A 64 -10.21 7.30 2.99
C SER A 64 -11.72 7.32 2.87
N ILE A 65 -12.31 8.41 2.41
CA ILE A 65 -13.77 8.60 2.31
C ILE A 65 -14.13 9.14 0.94
N GLY A 66 -15.15 8.56 0.30
CA GLY A 66 -15.64 8.99 -1.00
C GLY A 66 -14.70 8.63 -2.14
N ASP A 67 -15.06 9.06 -3.35
CA ASP A 67 -14.26 8.80 -4.54
C ASP A 67 -12.90 9.50 -4.47
N GLN A 68 -11.84 8.78 -4.82
CA GLN A 68 -10.51 9.36 -4.89
C GLN A 68 -10.32 10.19 -6.16
N THR A 69 -9.45 11.18 -6.08
CA THR A 69 -9.11 12.05 -7.22
C THR A 69 -7.62 11.97 -7.51
N LEU A 70 -7.22 12.39 -8.74
CA LEU A 70 -5.82 12.54 -9.11
C LEU A 70 -5.28 13.89 -8.64
N GLY A 71 -5.37 14.15 -7.33
CA GLY A 71 -4.84 15.35 -6.71
C GLY A 71 -3.75 15.02 -5.70
N THR A 72 -3.03 16.04 -5.26
CA THR A 72 -1.98 15.92 -4.23
C THR A 72 -0.97 14.81 -4.54
N GLN A 73 -0.78 13.85 -3.63
CA GLN A 73 0.22 12.78 -3.79
C GLN A 73 -0.20 11.72 -4.81
N ASN A 74 -1.50 11.51 -5.02
CA ASN A 74 -1.98 10.65 -6.12
C ASN A 74 -1.48 11.19 -7.47
N LYS A 75 -1.51 12.51 -7.66
CA LYS A 75 -0.98 13.16 -8.85
C LYS A 75 0.54 13.00 -8.95
N THR A 76 1.25 13.15 -7.83
CA THR A 76 2.71 12.95 -7.80
C THR A 76 3.07 11.56 -8.31
N LEU A 77 2.37 10.53 -7.84
CA LEU A 77 2.61 9.16 -8.29
C LEU A 77 2.22 8.97 -9.75
N TYR A 78 1.08 9.48 -10.16
CA TYR A 78 0.59 9.39 -11.53
C TYR A 78 1.57 10.02 -12.53
N GLU A 79 2.26 11.10 -12.14
CA GLU A 79 3.22 11.82 -12.97
C GLU A 79 4.68 11.44 -12.68
N SER A 80 4.92 10.40 -11.86
CA SER A 80 6.27 10.08 -11.38
C SER A 80 7.27 9.72 -12.48
N ASN A 81 6.80 9.26 -13.64
CA ASN A 81 7.68 8.99 -14.78
C ASN A 81 8.20 10.26 -15.46
N LEU A 82 7.61 11.41 -15.15
CA LEU A 82 7.93 12.71 -15.79
C LEU A 82 8.51 13.73 -14.81
N ASN A 83 8.19 13.62 -13.52
CA ASN A 83 8.56 14.63 -12.53
C ASN A 83 9.90 14.38 -11.83
N GLY A 84 10.58 13.28 -12.14
CA GLY A 84 11.87 12.94 -11.54
C GLY A 84 11.82 12.45 -10.09
N VAL A 85 10.64 12.24 -9.55
CA VAL A 85 10.47 11.72 -8.18
C VAL A 85 10.75 10.23 -8.15
N GLU A 86 11.62 9.80 -7.25
CA GLU A 86 11.87 8.37 -7.03
C GLU A 86 10.87 7.82 -6.02
N VAL A 87 10.25 6.69 -6.36
CA VAL A 87 9.18 6.09 -5.54
C VAL A 87 9.72 4.87 -4.81
N HIS A 88 9.58 4.87 -3.48
CA HIS A 88 10.05 3.80 -2.60
C HIS A 88 8.87 3.13 -1.93
N LEU A 89 8.90 1.80 -1.86
CA LEU A 89 7.80 1.01 -1.31
C LEU A 89 8.19 0.33 -0.02
N PHE A 90 7.34 0.51 0.99
CA PHE A 90 7.37 -0.25 2.24
C PHE A 90 6.06 -1.01 2.40
N GLU A 91 6.13 -2.21 2.98
CA GLU A 91 4.95 -2.96 3.38
C GLU A 91 4.96 -3.19 4.88
N VAL A 92 3.79 -3.13 5.51
CA VAL A 92 3.61 -3.37 6.95
C VAL A 92 2.75 -4.61 7.12
N PHE A 93 3.35 -5.68 7.64
CA PHE A 93 2.67 -6.94 7.96
C PHE A 93 2.47 -7.13 9.45
N GLU A 94 3.25 -6.42 10.27
CA GLU A 94 3.11 -6.35 11.72
C GLU A 94 3.23 -4.90 12.18
N LEU A 95 2.54 -4.55 13.26
CA LEU A 95 2.56 -3.19 13.80
C LEU A 95 3.97 -2.69 14.02
N ARG A 96 4.25 -1.46 13.57
CA ARG A 96 5.53 -0.76 13.76
C ARG A 96 6.71 -1.34 13.00
N GLU A 97 6.48 -2.34 12.15
CA GLU A 97 7.53 -2.96 11.34
C GLU A 97 7.30 -2.65 9.87
N TYR A 98 8.14 -1.77 9.34
CA TYR A 98 8.10 -1.33 7.93
C TYR A 98 9.17 -2.09 7.15
N THR A 99 8.73 -2.99 6.28
CA THR A 99 9.63 -3.80 5.45
C THR A 99 9.88 -3.09 4.13
N TYR A 100 11.15 -2.79 3.83
CA TYR A 100 11.51 -2.11 2.58
C TYR A 100 11.49 -3.09 1.41
N GLN A 101 10.71 -2.76 0.37
CA GLN A 101 10.61 -3.56 -0.84
C GLN A 101 11.51 -3.05 -1.97
N GLY A 102 11.94 -1.82 -1.91
CA GLY A 102 12.80 -1.21 -2.92
C GLY A 102 12.13 -0.08 -3.68
N VAL A 103 12.78 0.35 -4.74
CA VAL A 103 12.26 1.37 -5.66
C VAL A 103 11.23 0.72 -6.58
N VAL A 104 10.13 1.40 -6.81
CA VAL A 104 9.08 0.97 -7.74
C VAL A 104 8.89 1.99 -8.85
N VAL A 105 8.43 1.52 -10.00
CA VAL A 105 8.15 2.35 -11.17
C VAL A 105 6.69 2.20 -11.55
N TYR A 106 6.00 3.33 -11.70
CA TYR A 106 4.62 3.34 -12.18
C TYR A 106 4.60 2.97 -13.67
N ASN A 107 3.79 1.96 -14.03
CA ASN A 107 3.74 1.48 -15.42
C ASN A 107 2.93 2.37 -16.38
N GLY A 108 2.31 3.43 -15.89
CA GLY A 108 1.52 4.35 -16.70
C GLY A 108 0.08 3.89 -16.96
N LYS A 109 -0.34 2.74 -16.43
CA LYS A 109 -1.66 2.16 -16.68
C LYS A 109 -2.56 2.18 -15.45
N GLY A 110 -2.62 3.32 -14.75
CA GLY A 110 -3.53 3.52 -13.63
C GLY A 110 -4.98 3.35 -14.04
N TYR A 111 -5.80 2.84 -13.13
CA TYR A 111 -7.22 2.61 -13.38
C TYR A 111 -8.02 2.84 -12.11
N GLN A 112 -9.34 2.87 -12.24
CA GLN A 112 -10.25 3.00 -11.11
C GLN A 112 -10.96 1.68 -10.85
N GLU A 113 -11.22 1.39 -9.58
CA GLU A 113 -12.06 0.26 -9.20
C GLU A 113 -12.94 0.65 -8.01
N ASN A 114 -13.97 -0.14 -7.75
CA ASN A 114 -14.83 0.06 -6.59
C ASN A 114 -14.24 -0.67 -5.40
N GLN A 115 -14.14 0.04 -4.28
CA GLN A 115 -13.71 -0.51 -2.99
C GLN A 115 -14.62 0.03 -1.89
N THR A 116 -14.58 -0.62 -0.74
CA THR A 116 -15.33 -0.18 0.43
C THR A 116 -14.52 0.84 1.22
N ASP A 117 -15.12 1.97 1.58
CA ASP A 117 -14.46 2.98 2.40
C ASP A 117 -14.53 2.63 3.90
N ILE A 118 -13.96 3.51 4.72
CA ILE A 118 -13.90 3.32 6.18
C ILE A 118 -15.29 3.23 6.84
N ASP A 119 -16.30 3.82 6.21
CA ASP A 119 -17.67 3.80 6.70
C ASP A 119 -18.50 2.65 6.13
N GLY A 120 -17.89 1.77 5.32
CA GLY A 120 -18.55 0.64 4.71
C GLY A 120 -19.27 0.97 3.39
N ASN A 121 -19.07 2.14 2.83
CA ASN A 121 -19.72 2.57 1.60
C ASN A 121 -18.85 2.27 0.39
N GLN A 122 -19.49 1.89 -0.74
CA GLN A 122 -18.77 1.70 -1.99
C GLN A 122 -18.32 3.03 -2.56
N ARG A 123 -17.10 3.06 -3.10
CA ARG A 123 -16.52 4.25 -3.72
C ARG A 123 -15.55 3.84 -4.83
N LYS A 124 -15.17 4.81 -5.65
CA LYS A 124 -14.14 4.61 -6.67
C LYS A 124 -12.79 5.02 -6.13
N VAL A 125 -11.81 4.14 -6.26
CA VAL A 125 -10.43 4.42 -5.89
C VAL A 125 -9.53 4.34 -7.11
N TRP A 126 -8.39 5.04 -7.05
CA TRP A 126 -7.35 4.92 -8.05
C TRP A 126 -6.43 3.78 -7.69
N MET A 127 -6.14 2.94 -8.67
CA MET A 127 -5.17 1.85 -8.57
C MET A 127 -3.96 2.15 -9.44
N PHE A 128 -2.78 2.08 -8.85
CA PHE A 128 -1.52 2.35 -9.54
C PHE A 128 -0.71 1.07 -9.64
N PRO A 129 -0.61 0.47 -10.84
CA PRO A 129 0.28 -0.67 -11.04
C PRO A 129 1.74 -0.19 -10.95
N LEU A 130 2.47 -0.73 -9.98
CA LEU A 130 3.85 -0.38 -9.68
C LEU A 130 4.73 -1.61 -9.82
N GLU A 131 5.77 -1.51 -10.62
CA GLU A 131 6.70 -2.61 -10.83
C GLU A 131 7.97 -2.39 -10.00
N LEU A 132 8.42 -3.44 -9.29
CA LEU A 132 9.70 -3.39 -8.60
C LEU A 132 10.82 -3.18 -9.61
N LYS A 133 11.66 -2.20 -9.37
CA LYS A 133 12.80 -1.91 -10.23
C LYS A 133 13.80 -3.05 -10.19
N ASP A 134 14.03 -3.63 -9.02
CA ASP A 134 14.97 -4.74 -8.83
C ASP A 134 14.35 -5.85 -7.99
N GLY A 135 14.52 -7.09 -8.43
CA GLY A 135 14.20 -8.28 -7.67
C GLY A 135 12.70 -8.60 -7.60
N LYS A 136 12.35 -9.34 -6.57
CA LYS A 136 10.98 -9.80 -6.29
C LYS A 136 10.54 -9.27 -4.91
N PRO A 137 9.22 -9.26 -4.63
CA PRO A 137 8.74 -8.88 -3.30
C PRO A 137 9.33 -9.79 -2.21
N VAL A 138 9.62 -9.19 -1.05
CA VAL A 138 10.03 -9.96 0.13
C VAL A 138 8.85 -10.84 0.55
N ARG A 139 9.10 -12.13 0.76
CA ARG A 139 8.05 -13.10 1.09
C ARG A 139 7.46 -12.83 2.48
N VAL A 140 6.14 -13.02 2.57
CA VAL A 140 5.39 -13.03 3.82
C VAL A 140 5.12 -14.49 4.18
N ASN A 141 5.42 -14.92 5.41
CA ASN A 141 5.15 -16.28 5.82
C ASN A 141 3.65 -16.49 6.11
N ASP A 142 3.21 -17.76 6.04
CA ASP A 142 1.80 -18.14 6.20
C ASP A 142 1.21 -17.73 7.55
N THR A 143 2.02 -17.75 8.60
CA THR A 143 1.59 -17.37 9.95
C THR A 143 1.16 -15.90 9.98
N VAL A 144 1.93 -15.02 9.35
CA VAL A 144 1.62 -13.59 9.26
C VAL A 144 0.33 -13.37 8.47
N ILE A 145 0.19 -14.03 7.32
CA ILE A 145 -1.02 -13.93 6.48
C ILE A 145 -2.25 -14.35 7.27
N LYS A 146 -2.17 -15.49 7.96
CA LYS A 146 -3.27 -16.03 8.77
C LYS A 146 -3.70 -15.06 9.87
N LYS A 147 -2.72 -14.46 10.57
CA LYS A 147 -2.97 -13.47 11.61
C LYS A 147 -3.68 -12.23 11.05
N LEU A 148 -3.28 -11.74 9.89
CA LEU A 148 -3.91 -10.60 9.22
C LEU A 148 -5.36 -10.91 8.84
N GLN A 149 -5.62 -12.12 8.32
CA GLN A 149 -6.96 -12.56 7.96
C GLN A 149 -7.88 -12.62 9.19
N GLU A 150 -7.38 -13.15 10.29
CA GLU A 150 -8.13 -13.22 11.55
C GLU A 150 -8.48 -11.83 12.09
N THR A 151 -7.54 -10.89 12.02
CA THR A 151 -7.76 -9.51 12.45
C THR A 151 -8.85 -8.84 11.61
N LYS A 152 -8.81 -9.02 10.29
CA LYS A 152 -9.83 -8.48 9.38
C LYS A 152 -11.20 -9.11 9.65
N GLN A 153 -11.26 -10.39 9.98
CA GLN A 153 -12.49 -11.08 10.35
C GLN A 153 -13.13 -10.49 11.61
N LYS A 154 -12.32 -10.23 12.64
CA LYS A 154 -12.78 -9.60 13.88
C LYS A 154 -13.35 -8.20 13.63
N SER A 155 -12.71 -7.44 12.77
CA SER A 155 -13.19 -6.11 12.39
C SER A 155 -14.54 -6.17 11.68
N LEU A 156 -14.77 -7.15 10.81
CA LEU A 156 -16.04 -7.36 10.13
C LEU A 156 -17.18 -7.61 11.11
N ARG A 157 -16.95 -8.36 12.19
CA ARG A 157 -17.98 -8.70 13.19
C ARG A 157 -18.51 -7.49 13.97
N LYS A 158 -17.79 -6.37 13.95
CA LYS A 158 -18.20 -5.14 14.67
C LYS A 158 -19.09 -4.23 13.84
N LEU A 159 -19.34 -4.56 12.59
CA LEU A 159 -20.13 -3.75 11.67
C LEU A 159 -21.57 -4.26 11.59
N ASN A 160 -22.50 -3.39 11.11
CA ASN A 160 -23.85 -3.83 10.81
C ASN A 160 -23.84 -4.78 9.59
N THR A 161 -24.94 -5.55 9.43
CA THR A 161 -25.06 -6.58 8.39
C THR A 161 -24.74 -6.07 6.99
N LYS A 162 -25.21 -4.87 6.64
CA LYS A 162 -25.00 -4.28 5.32
C LYS A 162 -23.52 -3.96 5.08
N GLN A 163 -22.82 -3.42 6.07
CA GLN A 163 -21.41 -3.10 6.00
C GLN A 163 -20.55 -4.38 5.94
N ILE A 164 -20.92 -5.38 6.74
CA ILE A 164 -20.24 -6.69 6.76
C ILE A 164 -20.26 -7.33 5.36
N LYS A 165 -21.40 -7.32 4.70
CA LYS A 165 -21.57 -7.91 3.36
C LYS A 165 -20.67 -7.25 2.33
N ARG A 166 -20.52 -5.92 2.37
CA ARG A 166 -19.65 -5.18 1.45
C ARG A 166 -18.17 -5.48 1.68
N LEU A 167 -17.76 -5.51 2.95
CA LEU A 167 -16.35 -5.75 3.30
C LEU A 167 -15.90 -7.19 3.06
N ALA A 168 -16.82 -8.15 3.03
CA ALA A 168 -16.49 -9.54 2.75
C ALA A 168 -15.86 -9.73 1.37
N GLU A 169 -16.28 -8.96 0.37
CA GLU A 169 -15.71 -9.01 -0.98
C GLU A 169 -14.29 -8.44 -1.00
N SER A 170 -14.07 -7.30 -0.35
CA SER A 170 -12.72 -6.71 -0.22
C SER A 170 -11.76 -7.66 0.49
N LYS A 171 -12.22 -8.39 1.50
CA LYS A 171 -11.42 -9.37 2.22
C LYS A 171 -10.98 -10.52 1.32
N LYS A 172 -11.86 -11.03 0.46
CA LYS A 172 -11.54 -12.11 -0.49
C LYS A 172 -10.42 -11.67 -1.44
N GLU A 173 -10.50 -10.47 -1.98
CA GLU A 173 -9.46 -9.91 -2.86
C GLU A 173 -8.11 -9.80 -2.15
N THR A 174 -8.10 -9.35 -0.89
CA THR A 174 -6.89 -9.24 -0.09
C THR A 174 -6.23 -10.59 0.14
N GLN A 175 -7.01 -11.62 0.42
CA GLN A 175 -6.50 -12.99 0.60
C GLN A 175 -5.84 -13.51 -0.69
N GLN A 176 -6.45 -13.26 -1.83
CA GLN A 176 -5.88 -13.61 -3.14
C GLN A 176 -4.55 -12.90 -3.39
N SER A 177 -4.42 -11.63 -3.01
CA SER A 177 -3.18 -10.88 -3.14
C SER A 177 -2.02 -11.52 -2.39
N TYR A 178 -2.25 -11.94 -1.15
CA TYR A 178 -1.21 -12.60 -0.34
C TYR A 178 -0.76 -13.93 -0.95
N ARG A 179 -1.66 -14.69 -1.53
CA ARG A 179 -1.33 -15.95 -2.20
C ARG A 179 -0.47 -15.73 -3.44
N ILE A 180 -0.73 -14.68 -4.19
CA ILE A 180 0.04 -14.32 -5.40
C ILE A 180 1.49 -14.00 -5.03
N THR A 181 1.74 -13.33 -3.91
CA THR A 181 3.10 -12.96 -3.50
C THR A 181 3.96 -14.16 -3.10
N GLU A 182 3.38 -15.30 -2.78
CA GLU A 182 4.10 -16.52 -2.40
C GLU A 182 4.67 -17.30 -3.60
N THR A 183 4.23 -17.01 -4.77
CA THR A 183 4.71 -17.67 -5.98
C THR A 183 5.89 -16.94 -6.60
#